data_83a154cfe4aa9bb8b2095135beef5338
#
_entry.id   83a154cfe4aa9bb8b2095135beef5338
#
_cell.length_a   1.000
_cell.length_b   1.000
_cell.length_c   1.000
_cell.angle_alpha   90.00
_cell.angle_beta   90.00
_cell.angle_gamma   90.00
#
_symmetry.space_group_name_H-M   'P 1'
#
loop_
_entity.id
_entity.type
_entity.pdbx_description
1 polymer ?
#
loop_
_entity_poly.entity_id
_entity_poly.type
_entity_poly.pdbx_seq_one_letter_code
_entity_poly.pdbx_strand_id
1 'polypeptide(L)'
;MLRCEDEGGTSVDQRIINLYDRFTHGGMSRRTFLDRLAELAGSAAAAAALLPLLQNNYAQAAIVAADDARLAAERVSYDSPKGKINGYLVRPKAKGKRPTVIVIHENRGLNPHIEDVARRLAVEGYLALAPDLLSVNGGTPPEEDKARELHTKTEREDMIAAALAAIPFMQKHAESTGKVGAVGFCFGGGVVNRMAAGSPDLAAAVPYYGRSAAVAGVRN
;
A
#
# COMPACT_ATOMS: atom_id res chain seq x y z
N MET A 1 14.73 19.53 36.54
CA MET A 1 13.27 19.39 36.46
C MET A 1 12.80 20.37 35.36
N LEU A 2 12.89 19.96 34.11
CA LEU A 2 12.52 20.77 32.92
C LEU A 2 11.08 20.43 32.58
N ARG A 3 10.19 21.40 32.71
CA ARG A 3 8.83 21.35 32.18
C ARG A 3 8.92 21.52 30.67
N CYS A 4 8.50 20.53 29.89
CA CYS A 4 8.13 20.72 28.49
C CYS A 4 6.79 21.46 28.49
N GLU A 5 6.81 22.71 28.04
CA GLU A 5 5.61 23.48 27.72
C GLU A 5 5.05 22.91 26.41
N ASP A 6 3.79 22.47 26.49
CA ASP A 6 3.01 21.90 25.40
C ASP A 6 2.64 23.03 24.45
N GLU A 7 3.34 23.15 23.34
CA GLU A 7 2.99 24.09 22.29
C GLU A 7 1.69 23.64 21.63
N GLY A 8 0.68 24.53 21.63
CA GLY A 8 -0.71 24.36 21.25
C GLY A 8 -0.99 23.74 19.86
N GLY A 9 -0.75 22.45 19.74
CA GLY A 9 -1.34 21.62 18.70
C GLY A 9 -2.77 21.27 19.10
N THR A 10 -3.75 21.52 18.23
CA THR A 10 -5.14 21.08 18.38
C THR A 10 -5.15 19.57 18.50
N SER A 11 -5.14 19.08 19.74
CA SER A 11 -5.21 17.64 20.07
C SER A 11 -6.60 17.15 19.64
N VAL A 12 -6.65 16.34 18.62
CA VAL A 12 -7.90 15.65 18.21
C VAL A 12 -8.30 14.70 19.35
N ASP A 13 -9.58 14.78 19.78
CA ASP A 13 -10.11 13.93 20.83
C ASP A 13 -9.85 12.44 20.54
N GLN A 14 -9.27 11.72 21.50
CA GLN A 14 -8.94 10.30 21.35
C GLN A 14 -10.14 9.44 20.94
N ARG A 15 -11.37 9.84 21.31
CA ARG A 15 -12.61 9.16 20.90
C ARG A 15 -12.84 9.26 19.40
N ILE A 16 -12.48 10.39 18.79
CA ILE A 16 -12.56 10.60 17.33
C ILE A 16 -11.52 9.75 16.61
N ILE A 17 -10.30 9.69 17.15
CA ILE A 17 -9.23 8.83 16.61
C ILE A 17 -9.66 7.36 16.65
N ASN A 18 -10.17 6.89 17.78
CA ASN A 18 -10.65 5.51 17.93
C ASN A 18 -11.85 5.21 17.02
N LEU A 19 -12.75 6.18 16.80
CA LEU A 19 -13.87 6.05 15.88
C LEU A 19 -13.37 5.91 14.44
N TYR A 20 -12.40 6.72 14.03
CA TYR A 20 -11.78 6.67 12.70
C TYR A 20 -11.04 5.35 12.48
N ASP A 21 -10.28 4.89 13.47
CA ASP A 21 -9.58 3.60 13.41
C ASP A 21 -10.57 2.44 13.18
N ARG A 22 -11.66 2.37 13.94
CA ARG A 22 -12.71 1.37 13.73
C ARG A 22 -13.35 1.44 12.35
N PHE A 23 -13.54 2.64 11.81
CA PHE A 23 -14.06 2.84 10.47
C PHE A 23 -13.07 2.33 9.40
N THR A 24 -11.80 2.66 9.53
CA THR A 24 -10.75 2.28 8.55
C THR A 24 -10.46 0.77 8.55
N HIS A 25 -10.71 0.08 9.66
CA HIS A 25 -10.57 -1.38 9.78
C HIS A 25 -11.86 -2.16 9.47
N GLY A 26 -12.87 -1.51 8.89
CA GLY A 26 -14.09 -2.19 8.41
C GLY A 26 -15.14 -2.45 9.49
N GLY A 27 -14.99 -1.88 10.69
CA GLY A 27 -15.90 -2.08 11.81
C GLY A 27 -17.24 -1.35 11.69
N MET A 28 -17.44 -0.49 10.67
CA MET A 28 -18.69 0.24 10.44
C MET A 28 -18.82 0.82 9.04
N SER A 29 -20.05 1.16 8.63
CA SER A 29 -20.32 1.86 7.37
C SER A 29 -19.87 3.32 7.43
N ARG A 30 -19.61 3.94 6.25
CA ARG A 30 -19.30 5.37 6.16
C ARG A 30 -20.42 6.24 6.77
N ARG A 31 -21.68 5.90 6.53
CA ARG A 31 -22.82 6.63 7.09
C ARG A 31 -22.79 6.60 8.62
N THR A 32 -22.66 5.42 9.21
CA THR A 32 -22.55 5.25 10.66
C THR A 32 -21.38 5.99 11.26
N PHE A 33 -20.23 6.01 10.54
CA PHE A 33 -19.07 6.77 10.94
C PHE A 33 -19.33 8.27 10.98
N LEU A 34 -19.93 8.83 9.91
CA LEU A 34 -20.23 10.27 9.82
C LEU A 34 -21.27 10.69 10.87
N ASP A 35 -22.32 9.88 11.12
CA ASP A 35 -23.32 10.13 12.14
C ASP A 35 -22.67 10.21 13.54
N ARG A 36 -21.82 9.24 13.88
CA ARG A 36 -21.10 9.23 15.17
C ARG A 36 -20.04 10.32 15.28
N LEU A 37 -19.37 10.66 14.18
CA LEU A 37 -18.43 11.77 14.15
C LEU A 37 -19.16 13.10 14.41
N ALA A 38 -20.35 13.29 13.86
CA ALA A 38 -21.17 14.47 14.09
C ALA A 38 -21.63 14.57 15.56
N GLU A 39 -21.97 13.44 16.17
CA GLU A 39 -22.29 13.37 17.62
C GLU A 39 -21.09 13.78 18.49
N LEU A 40 -19.90 13.26 18.20
CA LEU A 40 -18.67 13.58 18.96
C LEU A 40 -18.21 15.01 18.72
N ALA A 41 -18.35 15.53 17.50
CA ALA A 41 -17.94 16.88 17.11
C ALA A 41 -18.97 17.97 17.49
N GLY A 42 -20.18 17.56 17.92
CA GLY A 42 -21.27 18.46 18.29
C GLY A 42 -22.13 18.94 17.11
N SER A 43 -21.71 18.75 15.87
CA SER A 43 -22.51 19.05 14.67
C SER A 43 -21.97 18.37 13.41
N ALA A 44 -22.81 18.25 12.38
CA ALA A 44 -22.39 17.76 11.06
C ALA A 44 -21.35 18.70 10.39
N ALA A 45 -21.44 20.00 10.60
CA ALA A 45 -20.48 20.97 10.08
C ALA A 45 -19.11 20.80 10.74
N ALA A 46 -19.05 20.62 12.06
CA ALA A 46 -17.82 20.35 12.80
C ALA A 46 -17.20 18.99 12.38
N ALA A 47 -18.01 17.96 12.17
CA ALA A 47 -17.55 16.67 11.64
C ALA A 47 -16.94 16.81 10.23
N ALA A 48 -17.57 17.59 9.35
CA ALA A 48 -17.03 17.87 8.01
C ALA A 48 -15.68 18.60 8.06
N ALA A 49 -15.49 19.52 9.02
CA ALA A 49 -14.22 20.23 9.21
C ALA A 49 -13.12 19.33 9.79
N LEU A 50 -13.48 18.35 10.61
CA LEU A 50 -12.53 17.39 11.19
C LEU A 50 -12.11 16.28 10.21
N LEU A 51 -12.97 15.95 9.24
CA LEU A 51 -12.72 14.84 8.32
C LEU A 51 -11.38 14.95 7.56
N PRO A 52 -10.98 16.11 6.99
CA PRO A 52 -9.68 16.28 6.34
C PRO A 52 -8.49 16.09 7.29
N LEU A 53 -8.67 16.40 8.59
CA LEU A 53 -7.61 16.24 9.60
C LEU A 53 -7.41 14.77 10.01
N LEU A 54 -8.45 13.94 9.84
CA LEU A 54 -8.40 12.50 10.09
C LEU A 54 -7.92 11.72 8.87
N GLN A 55 -8.11 12.27 7.67
CA GLN A 55 -7.64 11.65 6.43
C GLN A 55 -6.13 11.84 6.29
N ASN A 56 -5.44 10.77 5.91
CA ASN A 56 -4.01 10.83 5.65
C ASN A 56 -3.74 11.77 4.46
N ASN A 57 -3.03 12.86 4.70
CA ASN A 57 -2.52 13.70 3.63
C ASN A 57 -1.22 13.09 3.09
N TYR A 58 -1.33 12.08 2.27
CA TYR A 58 -0.18 11.35 1.70
C TYR A 58 0.76 12.25 0.88
N ALA A 59 0.26 13.35 0.31
CA ALA A 59 1.09 14.30 -0.43
C ALA A 59 2.04 15.09 0.49
N GLN A 60 1.59 15.42 1.71
CA GLN A 60 2.42 16.06 2.73
C GLN A 60 3.25 15.05 3.53
N ALA A 61 2.81 13.79 3.61
CA ALA A 61 3.51 12.71 4.29
C ALA A 61 4.56 12.01 3.41
N ALA A 62 4.67 12.35 2.12
CA ALA A 62 5.65 11.76 1.23
C ALA A 62 7.07 12.14 1.67
N ILE A 63 7.91 11.13 1.89
CA ILE A 63 9.33 11.30 2.28
C ILE A 63 10.18 11.54 1.03
N VAL A 64 9.83 10.91 -0.10
CA VAL A 64 10.50 11.09 -1.39
C VAL A 64 9.48 11.68 -2.38
N ALA A 65 9.78 12.88 -2.89
CA ALA A 65 8.89 13.57 -3.83
C ALA A 65 8.66 12.74 -5.11
N ALA A 66 7.47 12.91 -5.72
CA ALA A 66 7.13 12.18 -6.94
C ALA A 66 8.04 12.54 -8.14
N ASP A 67 8.58 13.75 -8.13
CA ASP A 67 9.49 14.34 -9.13
C ASP A 67 10.95 14.37 -8.68
N ASP A 68 11.33 13.55 -7.69
CA ASP A 68 12.71 13.47 -7.19
C ASP A 68 13.70 13.28 -8.34
N ALA A 69 14.64 14.21 -8.47
CA ALA A 69 15.58 14.28 -9.60
C ALA A 69 16.48 13.04 -9.72
N ARG A 70 16.68 12.27 -8.67
CA ARG A 70 17.48 11.03 -8.62
C ARG A 70 16.77 9.85 -9.27
N LEU A 71 15.44 9.90 -9.41
CA LEU A 71 14.59 8.77 -9.77
C LEU A 71 14.00 8.92 -11.16
N ALA A 72 13.76 7.77 -11.81
CA ALA A 72 12.91 7.64 -12.98
C ALA A 72 11.72 6.74 -12.59
N ALA A 73 10.52 7.25 -12.78
CA ALA A 73 9.28 6.56 -12.48
C ALA A 73 8.38 6.50 -13.71
N GLU A 74 7.67 5.39 -13.87
CA GLU A 74 6.75 5.16 -14.97
C GLU A 74 5.58 4.28 -14.57
N ARG A 75 4.47 4.39 -15.31
CA ARG A 75 3.36 3.44 -15.23
C ARG A 75 3.64 2.29 -16.17
N VAL A 76 3.53 1.09 -15.64
CA VAL A 76 3.73 -0.15 -16.40
C VAL A 76 2.50 -1.04 -16.29
N SER A 77 2.42 -2.03 -17.15
CA SER A 77 1.44 -3.11 -17.00
C SER A 77 2.05 -4.44 -17.38
N TYR A 78 1.57 -5.50 -16.72
CA TYR A 78 1.98 -6.88 -17.00
C TYR A 78 0.75 -7.81 -17.02
N ASP A 79 0.90 -8.95 -17.67
CA ASP A 79 -0.17 -9.92 -17.77
C ASP A 79 -0.17 -10.86 -16.56
N SER A 80 -1.36 -11.16 -16.06
CA SER A 80 -1.60 -12.15 -15.03
C SER A 80 -2.68 -13.14 -15.49
N PRO A 81 -2.87 -14.29 -14.80
CA PRO A 81 -3.97 -15.21 -15.09
C PRO A 81 -5.37 -14.57 -14.96
N LYS A 82 -5.43 -13.39 -14.33
CA LYS A 82 -6.68 -12.65 -14.06
C LYS A 82 -6.81 -11.35 -14.84
N GLY A 83 -6.02 -11.20 -15.88
CA GLY A 83 -6.00 -10.02 -16.75
C GLY A 83 -4.75 -9.15 -16.55
N LYS A 84 -4.80 -7.98 -17.14
CA LYS A 84 -3.70 -7.02 -17.14
C LYS A 84 -3.65 -6.26 -15.81
N ILE A 85 -2.48 -6.24 -15.20
CA ILE A 85 -2.23 -5.57 -13.94
C ILE A 85 -1.41 -4.30 -14.21
N ASN A 86 -1.90 -3.16 -13.75
CA ASN A 86 -1.18 -1.91 -13.77
C ASN A 86 -0.24 -1.82 -12.56
N GLY A 87 0.81 -1.00 -12.67
CA GLY A 87 1.73 -0.79 -11.57
C GLY A 87 2.52 0.50 -11.71
N TYR A 88 3.14 0.90 -10.61
CA TYR A 88 4.09 1.99 -10.52
C TYR A 88 5.50 1.40 -10.42
N LEU A 89 6.31 1.63 -11.44
CA LEU A 89 7.70 1.20 -11.50
C LEU A 89 8.61 2.40 -11.25
N VAL A 90 9.56 2.27 -10.36
CA VAL A 90 10.51 3.34 -10.05
C VAL A 90 11.90 2.78 -9.81
N ARG A 91 12.92 3.54 -10.26
CA ARG A 91 14.33 3.17 -10.18
C ARG A 91 15.23 4.41 -10.09
N PRO A 92 16.47 4.29 -9.65
CA PRO A 92 17.47 5.35 -9.80
C PRO A 92 17.69 5.65 -11.30
N LYS A 93 17.95 6.91 -11.64
CA LYS A 93 18.33 7.31 -13.02
C LYS A 93 19.71 6.79 -13.43
N ALA A 94 20.58 6.51 -12.47
CA ALA A 94 21.87 5.90 -12.75
C ALA A 94 21.68 4.56 -13.48
N LYS A 95 22.49 4.30 -14.51
CA LYS A 95 22.43 3.05 -15.28
C LYS A 95 22.92 1.85 -14.48
N GLY A 96 22.39 0.67 -14.75
CA GLY A 96 22.85 -0.60 -14.19
C GLY A 96 21.72 -1.53 -13.78
N LYS A 97 22.03 -2.81 -13.65
CA LYS A 97 21.10 -3.82 -13.15
C LYS A 97 21.01 -3.75 -11.63
N ARG A 98 19.81 -3.95 -11.10
CA ARG A 98 19.48 -3.85 -9.67
C ARG A 98 18.67 -5.03 -9.20
N PRO A 99 18.80 -5.42 -7.93
CA PRO A 99 17.80 -6.31 -7.32
C PRO A 99 16.46 -5.61 -7.30
N THR A 100 15.40 -6.39 -7.44
CA THR A 100 14.02 -5.88 -7.53
C THR A 100 13.29 -6.06 -6.22
N VAL A 101 12.45 -5.10 -5.87
CA VAL A 101 11.50 -5.22 -4.76
C VAL A 101 10.08 -4.94 -5.26
N ILE A 102 9.18 -5.91 -5.05
CA ILE A 102 7.74 -5.75 -5.27
C ILE A 102 7.12 -5.22 -3.98
N VAL A 103 6.42 -4.08 -4.04
CA VAL A 103 5.79 -3.40 -2.90
C VAL A 103 4.29 -3.65 -2.94
N ILE A 104 3.80 -4.49 -2.05
CA ILE A 104 2.38 -4.86 -2.01
C ILE A 104 1.60 -3.92 -1.09
N HIS A 105 0.57 -3.30 -1.65
CA HIS A 105 -0.29 -2.33 -0.98
C HIS A 105 -1.19 -2.95 0.09
N GLU A 106 -1.79 -2.11 0.92
CA GLU A 106 -2.80 -2.45 1.91
C GLU A 106 -4.20 -2.55 1.27
N ASN A 107 -5.27 -2.44 2.08
CA ASN A 107 -6.67 -2.54 1.63
C ASN A 107 -7.20 -1.31 0.88
N ARG A 108 -6.35 -0.32 0.59
CA ARG A 108 -6.70 0.90 -0.17
C ARG A 108 -6.10 0.93 -1.57
N GLY A 109 -5.56 -0.21 -2.03
CA GLY A 109 -4.98 -0.30 -3.36
C GLY A 109 -3.67 0.48 -3.50
N LEU A 110 -3.27 0.73 -4.75
CA LEU A 110 -2.06 1.49 -5.09
C LEU A 110 -2.33 2.99 -4.88
N ASN A 111 -2.08 3.46 -3.69
CA ASN A 111 -2.23 4.85 -3.29
C ASN A 111 -0.88 5.60 -3.26
N PRO A 112 -0.88 6.95 -3.10
CA PRO A 112 0.35 7.75 -3.08
C PRO A 112 1.35 7.35 -2.00
N HIS A 113 0.90 6.78 -0.87
CA HIS A 113 1.80 6.28 0.18
C HIS A 113 2.62 5.07 -0.31
N ILE A 114 1.97 4.12 -0.97
CA ILE A 114 2.65 2.92 -1.52
C ILE A 114 3.63 3.31 -2.63
N GLU A 115 3.27 4.31 -3.44
CA GLU A 115 4.20 4.87 -4.43
C GLU A 115 5.41 5.53 -3.77
N ASP A 116 5.21 6.24 -2.63
CA ASP A 116 6.31 6.80 -1.85
C ASP A 116 7.22 5.71 -1.27
N VAL A 117 6.65 4.62 -0.75
CA VAL A 117 7.44 3.47 -0.29
C VAL A 117 8.31 2.90 -1.42
N ALA A 118 7.74 2.77 -2.63
CA ALA A 118 8.50 2.32 -3.80
C ALA A 118 9.63 3.30 -4.17
N ARG A 119 9.37 4.63 -4.12
CA ARG A 119 10.41 5.65 -4.35
C ARG A 119 11.53 5.59 -3.32
N ARG A 120 11.20 5.40 -2.04
CA ARG A 120 12.21 5.23 -0.97
C ARG A 120 13.12 4.03 -1.23
N LEU A 121 12.56 2.90 -1.64
CA LEU A 121 13.36 1.73 -2.03
C LEU A 121 14.23 2.01 -3.27
N ALA A 122 13.72 2.79 -4.22
CA ALA A 122 14.52 3.20 -5.37
C ALA A 122 15.67 4.14 -4.99
N VAL A 123 15.51 5.03 -4.01
CA VAL A 123 16.60 5.85 -3.46
C VAL A 123 17.70 4.97 -2.85
N GLU A 124 17.31 3.84 -2.23
CA GLU A 124 18.25 2.83 -1.69
C GLU A 124 18.89 1.93 -2.78
N GLY A 125 18.60 2.21 -4.05
CA GLY A 125 19.26 1.54 -5.18
C GLY A 125 18.49 0.35 -5.77
N TYR A 126 17.28 0.07 -5.33
CA TYR A 126 16.45 -1.02 -5.88
C TYR A 126 15.71 -0.59 -7.14
N LEU A 127 15.33 -1.57 -7.96
CA LEU A 127 14.26 -1.44 -8.94
C LEU A 127 12.96 -1.83 -8.23
N ALA A 128 12.08 -0.88 -7.97
CA ALA A 128 10.86 -1.10 -7.19
C ALA A 128 9.62 -1.08 -8.07
N LEU A 129 8.77 -2.11 -7.93
CA LEU A 129 7.46 -2.20 -8.56
C LEU A 129 6.38 -2.22 -7.48
N ALA A 130 5.44 -1.29 -7.54
CA ALA A 130 4.22 -1.32 -6.76
C ALA A 130 3.04 -1.69 -7.69
N PRO A 131 2.61 -2.98 -7.73
CA PRO A 131 1.48 -3.39 -8.54
C PRO A 131 0.16 -2.91 -7.93
N ASP A 132 -0.77 -2.53 -8.79
CA ASP A 132 -2.16 -2.28 -8.42
C ASP A 132 -2.95 -3.60 -8.50
N LEU A 133 -3.04 -4.33 -7.40
CA LEU A 133 -3.73 -5.61 -7.35
C LEU A 133 -5.25 -5.48 -7.56
N LEU A 134 -5.81 -4.26 -7.43
CA LEU A 134 -7.20 -4.00 -7.75
C LEU A 134 -7.45 -3.90 -9.26
N SER A 135 -6.39 -3.90 -10.09
CA SER A 135 -6.51 -3.95 -11.56
C SER A 135 -7.33 -5.14 -12.06
N VAL A 136 -7.36 -6.26 -11.32
CA VAL A 136 -8.23 -7.40 -11.62
C VAL A 136 -9.72 -7.03 -11.63
N ASN A 137 -10.06 -5.89 -11.04
CA ASN A 137 -11.44 -5.38 -10.95
C ASN A 137 -11.54 -3.89 -11.34
N GLY A 138 -10.71 -3.43 -12.26
CA GLY A 138 -10.76 -2.09 -12.83
C GLY A 138 -9.72 -1.10 -12.30
N GLY A 139 -8.96 -1.45 -11.29
CA GLY A 139 -7.89 -0.63 -10.71
C GLY A 139 -8.33 0.20 -9.50
N THR A 140 -7.33 0.75 -8.82
CA THR A 140 -7.54 1.52 -7.58
C THR A 140 -8.26 2.84 -7.88
N PRO A 141 -9.47 3.06 -7.34
CA PRO A 141 -10.14 4.35 -7.41
C PRO A 141 -9.37 5.44 -6.64
N PRO A 142 -9.48 6.72 -7.04
CA PRO A 142 -8.80 7.82 -6.35
C PRO A 142 -9.35 8.07 -4.93
N GLU A 143 -10.61 7.71 -4.68
CA GLU A 143 -11.23 7.86 -3.37
C GLU A 143 -10.96 6.62 -2.50
N GLU A 144 -10.31 6.81 -1.36
CA GLU A 144 -9.91 5.72 -0.47
C GLU A 144 -11.07 4.82 -0.02
N ASP A 145 -12.25 5.39 0.24
CA ASP A 145 -13.42 4.60 0.65
C ASP A 145 -13.89 3.66 -0.47
N LYS A 146 -13.86 4.15 -1.73
CA LYS A 146 -14.20 3.33 -2.89
C LYS A 146 -13.14 2.26 -3.15
N ALA A 147 -11.86 2.60 -2.94
CA ALA A 147 -10.76 1.63 -3.06
C ALA A 147 -10.92 0.51 -2.03
N ARG A 148 -11.26 0.83 -0.78
CA ARG A 148 -11.51 -0.14 0.28
C ARG A 148 -12.74 -1.00 -0.01
N GLU A 149 -13.81 -0.40 -0.53
CA GLU A 149 -15.02 -1.14 -0.95
C GLU A 149 -14.70 -2.11 -2.09
N LEU A 150 -13.96 -1.64 -3.12
CA LEU A 150 -13.52 -2.47 -4.22
C LEU A 150 -12.63 -3.62 -3.74
N HIS A 151 -11.66 -3.33 -2.85
CA HIS A 151 -10.82 -4.33 -2.23
C HIS A 151 -11.63 -5.43 -1.52
N THR A 152 -12.68 -5.04 -0.79
CA THR A 152 -13.54 -6.01 -0.08
C THR A 152 -14.32 -6.90 -1.05
N LYS A 153 -14.68 -6.36 -2.23
CA LYS A 153 -15.40 -7.09 -3.29
C LYS A 153 -14.50 -7.91 -4.21
N THR A 154 -13.19 -7.67 -4.16
CA THR A 154 -12.22 -8.35 -5.03
C THR A 154 -11.78 -9.67 -4.40
N GLU A 155 -11.82 -10.73 -5.19
CA GLU A 155 -11.39 -12.05 -4.74
C GLU A 155 -9.91 -12.04 -4.35
N ARG A 156 -9.62 -12.50 -3.13
CA ARG A 156 -8.26 -12.51 -2.58
C ARG A 156 -7.30 -13.34 -3.44
N GLU A 157 -7.73 -14.49 -3.92
CA GLU A 157 -6.89 -15.39 -4.71
C GLU A 157 -6.54 -14.77 -6.08
N ASP A 158 -7.39 -13.91 -6.64
CA ASP A 158 -7.11 -13.18 -7.87
C ASP A 158 -6.02 -12.13 -7.65
N MET A 159 -6.07 -11.40 -6.53
CA MET A 159 -5.02 -10.47 -6.13
C MET A 159 -3.69 -11.17 -5.85
N ILE A 160 -3.71 -12.36 -5.23
CA ILE A 160 -2.51 -13.16 -4.99
C ILE A 160 -1.92 -13.66 -6.31
N ALA A 161 -2.75 -14.14 -7.25
CA ALA A 161 -2.30 -14.55 -8.58
C ALA A 161 -1.66 -13.38 -9.34
N ALA A 162 -2.23 -12.18 -9.24
CA ALA A 162 -1.65 -10.96 -9.81
C ALA A 162 -0.29 -10.61 -9.20
N ALA A 163 -0.14 -10.73 -7.87
CA ALA A 163 1.12 -10.49 -7.18
C ALA A 163 2.21 -11.51 -7.57
N LEU A 164 1.85 -12.79 -7.68
CA LEU A 164 2.78 -13.85 -8.13
C LEU A 164 3.27 -13.61 -9.55
N ALA A 165 2.40 -13.14 -10.46
CA ALA A 165 2.76 -12.83 -11.84
C ALA A 165 3.77 -11.67 -11.96
N ALA A 166 3.85 -10.80 -10.96
CA ALA A 166 4.86 -9.74 -10.92
C ALA A 166 6.30 -10.28 -10.79
N ILE A 167 6.49 -11.47 -10.21
CA ILE A 167 7.84 -12.06 -10.03
C ILE A 167 8.52 -12.31 -11.39
N PRO A 168 7.98 -13.14 -12.30
CA PRO A 168 8.62 -13.37 -13.59
C PRO A 168 8.66 -12.12 -14.48
N PHE A 169 7.70 -11.19 -14.34
CA PHE A 169 7.74 -9.91 -15.04
C PHE A 169 8.97 -9.11 -14.63
N MET A 170 9.26 -9.01 -13.33
CA MET A 170 10.39 -8.25 -12.82
C MET A 170 11.73 -8.99 -12.99
N GLN A 171 11.75 -10.32 -12.97
CA GLN A 171 12.96 -11.08 -13.29
C GLN A 171 13.47 -10.81 -14.71
N LYS A 172 12.54 -10.65 -15.66
CA LYS A 172 12.83 -10.40 -17.09
C LYS A 172 13.10 -8.95 -17.43
N HIS A 173 12.88 -8.02 -16.49
CA HIS A 173 13.09 -6.59 -16.74
C HIS A 173 14.57 -6.31 -17.08
N ALA A 174 14.82 -5.48 -18.11
CA ALA A 174 16.18 -5.24 -18.62
C ALA A 174 17.16 -4.73 -17.56
N GLU A 175 16.68 -3.94 -16.61
CA GLU A 175 17.48 -3.39 -15.50
C GLU A 175 17.42 -4.24 -14.21
N SER A 176 16.81 -5.42 -14.26
CA SER A 176 16.79 -6.37 -13.13
C SER A 176 18.04 -7.27 -13.15
N THR A 177 18.54 -7.60 -11.96
CA THR A 177 19.52 -8.68 -11.76
C THR A 177 18.89 -10.07 -11.84
N GLY A 178 17.56 -10.16 -11.94
CA GLY A 178 16.77 -11.38 -11.83
C GLY A 178 16.45 -11.78 -10.38
N LYS A 179 17.06 -11.13 -9.37
CA LYS A 179 16.71 -11.34 -7.96
C LYS A 179 15.54 -10.46 -7.57
N VAL A 180 14.44 -11.08 -7.14
CA VAL A 180 13.19 -10.40 -6.80
C VAL A 180 12.83 -10.69 -5.35
N GLY A 181 12.69 -9.65 -4.54
CA GLY A 181 12.08 -9.70 -3.21
C GLY A 181 10.71 -9.04 -3.19
N ALA A 182 9.96 -9.25 -2.13
CA ALA A 182 8.68 -8.58 -1.90
C ALA A 182 8.58 -8.02 -0.48
N VAL A 183 7.95 -6.86 -0.35
CA VAL A 183 7.57 -6.25 0.92
C VAL A 183 6.09 -5.91 0.87
N GLY A 184 5.38 -6.05 1.98
CA GLY A 184 3.95 -5.71 2.03
C GLY A 184 3.47 -5.45 3.44
N PHE A 185 2.40 -4.67 3.54
CA PHE A 185 1.86 -4.18 4.81
C PHE A 185 0.41 -4.63 4.96
N CYS A 186 -0.02 -5.00 6.18
CA CYS A 186 -1.40 -5.42 6.46
C CYS A 186 -1.87 -6.56 5.52
N PHE A 187 -2.87 -6.32 4.68
CA PHE A 187 -3.28 -7.23 3.61
C PHE A 187 -2.09 -7.64 2.73
N GLY A 188 -1.27 -6.66 2.30
CA GLY A 188 -0.08 -6.90 1.49
C GLY A 188 0.97 -7.77 2.19
N GLY A 189 1.12 -7.66 3.51
CA GLY A 189 1.96 -8.57 4.29
C GLY A 189 1.46 -10.02 4.21
N GLY A 190 0.13 -10.22 4.25
CA GLY A 190 -0.48 -11.53 4.02
C GLY A 190 -0.27 -12.07 2.60
N VAL A 191 -0.29 -11.19 1.59
CA VAL A 191 0.03 -11.56 0.19
C VAL A 191 1.49 -11.97 0.07
N VAL A 192 2.43 -11.21 0.68
CA VAL A 192 3.87 -11.55 0.67
C VAL A 192 4.13 -12.91 1.30
N ASN A 193 3.45 -13.27 2.41
CA ASN A 193 3.53 -14.61 2.98
C ASN A 193 3.08 -15.69 1.98
N ARG A 194 2.01 -15.42 1.22
CA ARG A 194 1.52 -16.35 0.17
C ARG A 194 2.47 -16.42 -1.03
N MET A 195 3.11 -15.30 -1.41
CA MET A 195 4.15 -15.29 -2.45
C MET A 195 5.35 -16.14 -2.04
N ALA A 196 5.81 -16.01 -0.80
CA ALA A 196 6.93 -16.79 -0.28
C ALA A 196 6.62 -18.30 -0.23
N ALA A 197 5.40 -18.66 0.17
CA ALA A 197 4.98 -20.06 0.18
C ALA A 197 4.72 -20.63 -1.23
N GLY A 198 4.30 -19.79 -2.18
CA GLY A 198 3.85 -20.20 -3.51
C GLY A 198 4.90 -20.11 -4.61
N SER A 199 6.02 -19.42 -4.39
CA SER A 199 7.05 -19.22 -5.43
C SER A 199 8.46 -19.45 -4.89
N PRO A 200 9.18 -20.47 -5.37
CA PRO A 200 10.60 -20.66 -5.07
C PRO A 200 11.49 -19.59 -5.69
N ASP A 201 10.98 -18.81 -6.65
CA ASP A 201 11.70 -17.76 -7.37
C ASP A 201 11.76 -16.43 -6.60
N LEU A 202 11.02 -16.34 -5.47
CA LEU A 202 11.08 -15.15 -4.61
C LEU A 202 12.31 -15.24 -3.69
N ALA A 203 13.28 -14.35 -3.91
CA ALA A 203 14.56 -14.38 -3.21
C ALA A 203 14.47 -13.87 -1.75
N ALA A 204 13.50 -13.01 -1.44
CA ALA A 204 13.29 -12.45 -0.10
C ALA A 204 11.81 -12.04 0.10
N ALA A 205 11.33 -12.15 1.33
CA ALA A 205 9.97 -11.77 1.70
C ALA A 205 9.99 -11.01 3.04
N VAL A 206 9.39 -9.83 3.07
CA VAL A 206 9.28 -8.99 4.27
C VAL A 206 7.82 -8.64 4.52
N PRO A 207 7.07 -9.51 5.24
CA PRO A 207 5.67 -9.27 5.55
C PRO A 207 5.53 -8.45 6.84
N TYR A 208 5.02 -7.22 6.74
CA TYR A 208 4.67 -6.41 7.90
C TYR A 208 3.22 -6.68 8.33
N TYR A 209 3.03 -7.12 9.58
CA TYR A 209 1.74 -7.36 10.27
C TYR A 209 0.65 -7.98 9.38
N GLY A 210 1.04 -8.91 8.50
CA GLY A 210 0.15 -9.65 7.61
C GLY A 210 -0.28 -11.00 8.22
N ARG A 211 -1.41 -11.53 7.73
CA ARG A 211 -1.84 -12.88 8.10
C ARG A 211 -0.81 -13.91 7.62
N SER A 212 -0.42 -14.80 8.49
CA SER A 212 0.50 -15.92 8.17
C SER A 212 -0.07 -16.81 7.06
N ALA A 213 0.80 -17.39 6.24
CA ALA A 213 0.42 -18.48 5.36
C ALA A 213 0.07 -19.72 6.18
N ALA A 214 -0.77 -20.62 5.62
CA ALA A 214 -1.03 -21.88 6.26
C ALA A 214 0.28 -22.70 6.35
N VAL A 215 0.49 -23.39 7.48
CA VAL A 215 1.73 -24.16 7.76
C VAL A 215 2.03 -25.18 6.65
N ALA A 216 1.01 -25.79 6.05
CA ALA A 216 1.15 -26.72 4.94
C ALA A 216 1.77 -26.12 3.66
N GLY A 217 1.84 -24.79 3.53
CA GLY A 217 2.46 -24.09 2.40
C GLY A 217 3.87 -23.56 2.68
N VAL A 218 4.37 -23.71 3.89
CA VAL A 218 5.72 -23.25 4.27
C VAL A 218 6.70 -24.40 3.99
N ARG A 219 7.57 -24.22 3.01
CA ARG A 219 8.72 -25.10 2.79
C ARG A 219 9.88 -24.61 3.65
N ASN A 220 10.50 -25.52 4.39
CA ASN A 220 11.74 -25.27 5.14
C ASN A 220 12.91 -25.05 4.18
#